data_db71fb90539ba3216ff48f34ad535791
#
_entry.id   db71fb90539ba3216ff48f34ad535791
#
_cell.length_a   1.000
_cell.length_b   1.000
_cell.length_c   1.000
_cell.angle_alpha   90.00
_cell.angle_beta   90.00
_cell.angle_gamma   90.00
#
_symmetry.space_group_name_H-M   'P 1'
#
loop_
_entity.id
_entity.type
_entity.pdbx_description
1 polymer ?
#
loop_
_entity_poly.entity_id
_entity_poly.type
_entity_poly.pdbx_seq_one_letter_code
_entity_poly.pdbx_strand_id
1 'polypeptide(L)'
;IILEALQGEGGITPATDEFMKGLRQICDEEGILLICDEIQCGMGRTGSMFAWQGYGVKPDIMTMAKAIGNGVPVGAFAMTKEVAEYSLEPGDHGTTYGGNPLACAAVAKTLELFEKYDLTAHVREIGAYLTEKLDELVAANDAVLERRGIGLIQGIKVKKPVGEISSEALKEGLLIISAKGNVLRLVPPLVIEKEHVDEMLEILKKVL
;
A
#
# COMPACT_ATOMS: atom_id res chain seq x y z
N ILE A 1 -19.43 -1.55 5.68
CA ILE A 1 -18.35 -0.55 5.82
C ILE A 1 -17.26 -0.92 4.85
N ILE A 2 -16.74 0.05 4.07
CA ILE A 2 -15.60 -0.13 3.17
C ILE A 2 -14.52 0.90 3.48
N LEU A 3 -13.24 0.46 3.55
CA LEU A 3 -12.11 1.35 3.80
C LEU A 3 -10.79 0.76 3.29
N GLU A 4 -9.79 1.64 3.11
CA GLU A 4 -8.38 1.27 3.03
C GLU A 4 -7.80 1.20 4.45
N ALA A 5 -7.15 0.09 4.84
CA ALA A 5 -6.45 -0.02 6.12
C ALA A 5 -5.25 0.96 6.21
N LEU A 6 -4.72 1.38 5.06
CA LEU A 6 -3.82 2.50 4.89
C LEU A 6 -4.27 3.29 3.66
N GLN A 7 -4.74 4.51 3.85
CA GLN A 7 -5.18 5.37 2.76
C GLN A 7 -3.97 5.80 1.91
N GLY A 8 -3.93 5.38 0.65
CA GLY A 8 -2.86 5.73 -0.28
C GLY A 8 -2.99 7.17 -0.79
N GLU A 9 -3.98 7.43 -1.63
CA GLU A 9 -4.26 8.76 -2.20
C GLU A 9 -4.68 9.78 -1.13
N GLY A 10 -5.28 9.31 -0.04
CA GLY A 10 -5.73 10.13 1.10
C GLY A 10 -4.62 10.75 1.95
N GLY A 11 -3.33 10.61 1.58
CA GLY A 11 -2.21 11.25 2.25
C GLY A 11 -1.31 10.29 3.03
N ILE A 12 -1.25 9.04 2.61
CA ILE A 12 -0.48 7.96 3.26
C ILE A 12 -0.82 7.88 4.75
N THR A 13 -2.10 7.62 5.03
CA THR A 13 -2.62 7.66 6.39
C THR A 13 -2.99 6.24 6.85
N PRO A 14 -2.14 5.57 7.65
CA PRO A 14 -2.48 4.29 8.27
C PRO A 14 -3.64 4.47 9.27
N ALA A 15 -4.53 3.49 9.33
CA ALA A 15 -5.47 3.38 10.44
C ALA A 15 -4.72 3.08 11.75
N THR A 16 -5.32 3.37 12.89
CA THR A 16 -4.80 2.88 14.17
C THR A 16 -5.32 1.46 14.46
N ASP A 17 -4.63 0.74 15.30
CA ASP A 17 -5.03 -0.59 15.77
C ASP A 17 -6.41 -0.55 16.42
N GLU A 18 -6.65 0.45 17.29
CA GLU A 18 -7.91 0.64 17.99
C GLU A 18 -9.06 0.88 17.01
N PHE A 19 -8.82 1.71 15.97
CA PHE A 19 -9.83 2.00 14.96
C PHE A 19 -10.20 0.73 14.16
N MET A 20 -9.22 -0.03 13.68
CA MET A 20 -9.47 -1.25 12.91
C MET A 20 -10.18 -2.32 13.74
N LYS A 21 -9.74 -2.54 14.98
CA LYS A 21 -10.36 -3.50 15.90
C LYS A 21 -11.76 -3.07 16.32
N GLY A 22 -11.95 -1.77 16.57
CA GLY A 22 -13.27 -1.21 16.89
C GLY A 22 -14.26 -1.34 15.72
N LEU A 23 -13.80 -1.10 14.47
CA LEU A 23 -14.64 -1.33 13.28
C LEU A 23 -15.05 -2.80 13.14
N ARG A 24 -14.14 -3.75 13.36
CA ARG A 24 -14.49 -5.18 13.30
C ARG A 24 -15.52 -5.53 14.35
N GLN A 25 -15.33 -5.05 15.58
CA GLN A 25 -16.27 -5.27 16.66
C GLN A 25 -17.68 -4.73 16.32
N ILE A 26 -17.77 -3.49 15.86
CA ILE A 26 -19.05 -2.88 15.44
C ILE A 26 -19.69 -3.69 14.31
N CYS A 27 -18.89 -4.10 13.31
CA CYS A 27 -19.42 -4.92 12.22
C CYS A 27 -19.97 -6.26 12.70
N ASP A 28 -19.31 -6.89 13.65
CA ASP A 28 -19.77 -8.17 14.23
C ASP A 28 -21.04 -7.99 15.08
N GLU A 29 -21.10 -6.93 15.89
CA GLU A 29 -22.26 -6.64 16.77
C GLU A 29 -23.52 -6.25 15.97
N GLU A 30 -23.34 -5.48 14.88
CA GLU A 30 -24.44 -4.94 14.07
C GLU A 30 -24.76 -5.79 12.82
N GLY A 31 -24.06 -6.89 12.60
CA GLY A 31 -24.24 -7.73 11.40
C GLY A 31 -23.88 -7.01 10.09
N ILE A 32 -22.88 -6.12 10.10
CA ILE A 32 -22.43 -5.32 8.97
C ILE A 32 -21.16 -5.91 8.37
N LEU A 33 -21.10 -6.03 7.04
CA LEU A 33 -19.89 -6.50 6.37
C LEU A 33 -18.78 -5.46 6.41
N LEU A 34 -17.55 -5.93 6.74
CA LEU A 34 -16.32 -5.15 6.64
C LEU A 34 -15.61 -5.48 5.32
N ILE A 35 -15.38 -4.45 4.50
CA ILE A 35 -14.70 -4.56 3.21
C ILE A 35 -13.36 -3.80 3.30
N CYS A 36 -12.25 -4.51 3.11
CA CYS A 36 -10.93 -3.89 3.01
C CYS A 36 -10.53 -3.68 1.55
N ASP A 37 -10.26 -2.43 1.19
CA ASP A 37 -9.66 -2.09 -0.10
C ASP A 37 -8.13 -2.26 0.00
N GLU A 38 -7.64 -3.34 -0.59
CA GLU A 38 -6.21 -3.69 -0.61
C GLU A 38 -5.54 -3.33 -1.96
N ILE A 39 -6.21 -2.54 -2.79
CA ILE A 39 -5.75 -2.20 -4.14
C ILE A 39 -4.40 -1.47 -4.12
N GLN A 40 -4.14 -0.62 -3.13
CA GLN A 40 -2.88 0.09 -3.02
C GLN A 40 -2.02 -0.39 -1.85
N CYS A 41 -2.60 -0.67 -0.70
CA CYS A 41 -1.87 -1.07 0.51
C CYS A 41 -1.56 -2.57 0.60
N GLY A 42 -2.21 -3.40 -0.23
CA GLY A 42 -1.98 -4.84 -0.27
C GLY A 42 -0.73 -5.26 -1.03
N MET A 43 -0.66 -6.53 -1.37
CA MET A 43 0.43 -7.16 -2.11
C MET A 43 1.81 -6.84 -1.52
N GLY A 44 1.98 -7.14 -0.24
CA GLY A 44 3.27 -7.05 0.45
C GLY A 44 3.71 -5.64 0.86
N ARG A 45 3.04 -4.59 0.40
CA ARG A 45 3.46 -3.19 0.55
C ARG A 45 3.71 -2.76 1.99
N THR A 46 2.93 -3.29 2.94
CA THR A 46 3.06 -3.00 4.38
C THR A 46 3.94 -3.99 5.15
N GLY A 47 4.52 -4.99 4.48
CA GLY A 47 5.27 -6.07 5.13
C GLY A 47 4.43 -7.29 5.51
N SER A 48 3.13 -7.25 5.24
CA SER A 48 2.21 -8.39 5.23
C SER A 48 1.63 -8.54 3.83
N MET A 49 1.18 -9.74 3.44
CA MET A 49 0.61 -9.93 2.10
C MET A 49 -0.54 -8.97 1.84
N PHE A 50 -1.41 -8.76 2.83
CA PHE A 50 -2.47 -7.76 2.85
C PHE A 50 -2.37 -6.92 4.12
N ALA A 51 -2.68 -5.62 4.03
CA ALA A 51 -2.51 -4.67 5.13
C ALA A 51 -3.37 -5.04 6.37
N TRP A 52 -4.59 -5.54 6.17
CA TRP A 52 -5.47 -5.98 7.27
C TRP A 52 -4.84 -7.04 8.18
N GLN A 53 -3.91 -7.86 7.65
CA GLN A 53 -3.22 -8.89 8.44
C GLN A 53 -2.34 -8.28 9.53
N GLY A 54 -1.73 -7.12 9.26
CA GLY A 54 -0.91 -6.39 10.24
C GLY A 54 -1.72 -5.94 11.47
N TYR A 55 -3.02 -5.68 11.28
CA TYR A 55 -3.94 -5.30 12.37
C TYR A 55 -4.59 -6.50 13.06
N GLY A 56 -4.42 -7.72 12.53
CA GLY A 56 -5.11 -8.91 13.02
C GLY A 56 -6.63 -8.87 12.83
N VAL A 57 -7.12 -8.06 11.90
CA VAL A 57 -8.55 -7.83 11.63
C VAL A 57 -8.93 -8.46 10.30
N LYS A 58 -9.66 -9.57 10.32
CA LYS A 58 -10.10 -10.25 9.11
C LYS A 58 -11.33 -9.56 8.51
N PRO A 59 -11.26 -9.05 7.25
CA PRO A 59 -12.45 -8.53 6.57
C PRO A 59 -13.35 -9.66 6.06
N ASP A 60 -14.60 -9.32 5.76
CA ASP A 60 -15.56 -10.21 5.10
C ASP A 60 -15.32 -10.24 3.59
N ILE A 61 -14.89 -9.10 3.02
CA ILE A 61 -14.55 -8.94 1.60
C ILE A 61 -13.25 -8.13 1.51
N MET A 62 -12.41 -8.46 0.54
CA MET A 62 -11.27 -7.61 0.16
C MET A 62 -11.17 -7.45 -1.35
N THR A 63 -10.73 -6.27 -1.80
CA THR A 63 -10.49 -5.96 -3.20
C THR A 63 -8.99 -5.88 -3.50
N MET A 64 -8.60 -6.30 -4.70
CA MET A 64 -7.20 -6.37 -5.12
C MET A 64 -7.08 -5.90 -6.58
N ALA A 65 -6.02 -5.13 -6.88
CA ALA A 65 -5.65 -4.76 -8.24
C ALA A 65 -4.16 -4.36 -8.28
N LYS A 66 -3.78 -3.54 -9.25
CA LYS A 66 -2.42 -2.96 -9.37
C LYS A 66 -1.32 -4.03 -9.24
N ALA A 67 -0.67 -4.09 -8.08
CA ALA A 67 0.49 -4.95 -7.85
C ALA A 67 0.20 -6.46 -8.02
N ILE A 68 -1.05 -6.91 -7.88
CA ILE A 68 -1.40 -8.33 -8.09
C ILE A 68 -1.10 -8.77 -9.53
N GLY A 69 -1.27 -7.86 -10.51
CA GLY A 69 -0.97 -8.12 -11.92
C GLY A 69 0.45 -7.72 -12.33
N ASN A 70 1.20 -7.04 -11.45
CA ASN A 70 2.56 -6.56 -11.69
C ASN A 70 2.75 -5.86 -13.05
N GLY A 71 1.83 -4.94 -13.38
CA GLY A 71 1.80 -4.19 -14.63
C GLY A 71 0.78 -4.69 -15.67
N VAL A 72 0.28 -5.91 -15.53
CA VAL A 72 -0.84 -6.39 -16.35
C VAL A 72 -2.15 -5.92 -15.72
N PRO A 73 -3.07 -5.30 -16.49
CA PRO A 73 -4.36 -4.86 -15.98
C PRO A 73 -5.21 -6.04 -15.50
N VAL A 74 -5.45 -6.09 -14.19
CA VAL A 74 -6.29 -7.11 -13.55
C VAL A 74 -6.83 -6.56 -12.24
N GLY A 75 -8.03 -6.98 -11.89
CA GLY A 75 -8.64 -6.79 -10.59
C GLY A 75 -9.23 -8.10 -10.09
N ALA A 76 -9.26 -8.25 -8.79
CA ALA A 76 -9.88 -9.40 -8.13
C ALA A 76 -10.52 -8.94 -6.82
N PHE A 77 -11.44 -9.73 -6.31
CA PHE A 77 -11.91 -9.62 -4.95
C PHE A 77 -12.04 -11.03 -4.35
N ALA A 78 -11.94 -11.09 -3.04
CA ALA A 78 -12.16 -12.31 -2.28
C ALA A 78 -13.16 -12.04 -1.17
N MET A 79 -13.92 -13.04 -0.81
CA MET A 79 -14.90 -12.95 0.27
C MET A 79 -14.89 -14.22 1.11
N THR A 80 -15.44 -14.12 2.33
CA THR A 80 -15.64 -15.29 3.18
C THR A 80 -16.66 -16.23 2.55
N LYS A 81 -16.62 -17.51 2.94
CA LYS A 81 -17.58 -18.50 2.46
C LYS A 81 -19.02 -18.11 2.79
N GLU A 82 -19.24 -17.58 3.98
CA GLU A 82 -20.54 -17.11 4.43
C GLU A 82 -21.11 -16.00 3.52
N VAL A 83 -20.30 -14.98 3.19
CA VAL A 83 -20.72 -13.94 2.25
C VAL A 83 -20.99 -14.52 0.86
N ALA A 84 -20.16 -15.43 0.38
CA ALA A 84 -20.32 -16.04 -0.94
C ALA A 84 -21.62 -16.84 -1.07
N GLU A 85 -22.06 -17.53 0.01
CA GLU A 85 -23.29 -18.33 0.00
C GLU A 85 -24.56 -17.48 -0.17
N TYR A 86 -24.53 -16.19 0.21
CA TYR A 86 -25.71 -15.33 0.21
C TYR A 86 -25.60 -14.09 -0.71
N SER A 87 -24.51 -13.95 -1.50
CA SER A 87 -24.26 -12.71 -2.23
C SER A 87 -24.33 -12.81 -3.73
N LEU A 88 -23.83 -13.86 -4.35
CA LEU A 88 -23.71 -13.99 -5.79
C LEU A 88 -24.32 -15.31 -6.29
N GLU A 89 -25.13 -15.19 -7.34
CA GLU A 89 -25.64 -16.34 -8.09
C GLU A 89 -24.95 -16.40 -9.47
N PRO A 90 -24.99 -17.56 -10.15
CA PRO A 90 -24.49 -17.68 -11.52
C PRO A 90 -25.14 -16.65 -12.45
N GLY A 91 -24.33 -15.77 -13.03
CA GLY A 91 -24.79 -14.71 -13.93
C GLY A 91 -24.74 -13.28 -13.33
N ASP A 92 -24.61 -13.14 -12.01
CA ASP A 92 -24.60 -11.83 -11.36
C ASP A 92 -23.31 -11.04 -11.60
N HIS A 93 -22.19 -11.73 -11.76
CA HIS A 93 -20.89 -11.12 -11.95
C HIS A 93 -20.16 -11.69 -13.15
N GLY A 94 -19.69 -10.81 -14.02
CA GLY A 94 -18.92 -11.20 -15.18
C GLY A 94 -18.30 -10.01 -15.90
N THR A 95 -17.27 -10.29 -16.67
CA THR A 95 -16.62 -9.31 -17.54
C THR A 95 -16.03 -10.03 -18.76
N THR A 96 -16.10 -9.37 -19.93
CA THR A 96 -15.62 -9.95 -21.20
C THR A 96 -14.16 -10.42 -21.11
N TYR A 97 -13.30 -9.67 -20.44
CA TYR A 97 -11.86 -9.94 -20.36
C TYR A 97 -11.41 -10.45 -18.99
N GLY A 98 -12.30 -10.57 -18.01
CA GLY A 98 -11.98 -11.07 -16.68
C GLY A 98 -11.50 -12.52 -16.71
N GLY A 99 -10.48 -12.84 -15.93
CA GLY A 99 -9.92 -14.19 -15.86
C GLY A 99 -9.24 -14.66 -17.15
N ASN A 100 -8.83 -13.74 -18.03
CA ASN A 100 -8.12 -14.15 -19.26
C ASN A 100 -6.77 -14.82 -18.92
N PRO A 101 -6.28 -15.76 -19.77
CA PRO A 101 -5.10 -16.54 -19.47
C PRO A 101 -3.83 -15.73 -19.21
N LEU A 102 -3.64 -14.60 -19.91
CA LEU A 102 -2.49 -13.74 -19.75
C LEU A 102 -2.48 -13.08 -18.36
N ALA A 103 -3.60 -12.49 -17.95
CA ALA A 103 -3.71 -11.86 -16.63
C ALA A 103 -3.58 -12.92 -15.51
N CYS A 104 -4.20 -14.08 -15.65
CA CYS A 104 -4.07 -15.15 -14.67
C CYS A 104 -2.63 -15.67 -14.56
N ALA A 105 -1.92 -15.81 -15.67
CA ALA A 105 -0.51 -16.22 -15.67
C ALA A 105 0.39 -15.17 -14.98
N ALA A 106 0.12 -13.88 -15.20
CA ALA A 106 0.84 -12.80 -14.53
C ALA A 106 0.59 -12.82 -13.01
N VAL A 107 -0.66 -12.98 -12.57
CA VAL A 107 -1.01 -13.10 -11.16
C VAL A 107 -0.33 -14.30 -10.51
N ALA A 108 -0.44 -15.48 -11.13
CA ALA A 108 0.18 -16.70 -10.62
C ALA A 108 1.70 -16.54 -10.47
N LYS A 109 2.35 -15.93 -11.48
CA LYS A 109 3.79 -15.67 -11.43
C LYS A 109 4.16 -14.64 -10.35
N THR A 110 3.34 -13.62 -10.17
CA THR A 110 3.56 -12.64 -9.11
C THR A 110 3.54 -13.32 -7.73
N LEU A 111 2.54 -14.14 -7.47
CA LEU A 111 2.44 -14.89 -6.20
C LEU A 111 3.61 -15.86 -5.99
N GLU A 112 4.02 -16.58 -7.03
CA GLU A 112 5.22 -17.44 -6.98
C GLU A 112 6.49 -16.66 -6.59
N LEU A 113 6.66 -15.44 -7.13
CA LEU A 113 7.81 -14.60 -6.82
C LEU A 113 7.77 -14.07 -5.39
N PHE A 114 6.59 -13.79 -4.85
CA PHE A 114 6.41 -13.42 -3.44
C PHE A 114 6.92 -14.51 -2.50
N GLU A 115 6.54 -15.76 -2.76
CA GLU A 115 7.01 -16.90 -1.98
C GLU A 115 8.50 -17.16 -2.18
N LYS A 116 8.95 -17.18 -3.45
CA LYS A 116 10.33 -17.51 -3.81
C LYS A 116 11.35 -16.57 -3.17
N TYR A 117 11.04 -15.29 -3.06
CA TYR A 117 11.95 -14.26 -2.55
C TYR A 117 11.60 -13.79 -1.13
N ASP A 118 10.61 -14.40 -0.49
CA ASP A 118 10.07 -13.95 0.81
C ASP A 118 9.91 -12.41 0.87
N LEU A 119 9.23 -11.87 -0.16
CA LEU A 119 9.15 -10.41 -0.34
C LEU A 119 8.52 -9.70 0.86
N THR A 120 7.65 -10.35 1.62
CA THR A 120 7.06 -9.74 2.81
C THR A 120 8.09 -9.54 3.92
N ALA A 121 9.01 -10.49 4.12
CA ALA A 121 10.11 -10.34 5.07
C ALA A 121 11.09 -9.25 4.60
N HIS A 122 11.43 -9.25 3.31
CA HIS A 122 12.27 -8.21 2.73
C HIS A 122 11.67 -6.81 2.91
N VAL A 123 10.35 -6.65 2.65
CA VAL A 123 9.66 -5.36 2.86
C VAL A 123 9.67 -4.93 4.33
N ARG A 124 9.56 -5.87 5.28
CA ARG A 124 9.69 -5.53 6.71
C ARG A 124 11.09 -4.99 7.04
N GLU A 125 12.15 -5.62 6.53
CA GLU A 125 13.52 -5.19 6.76
C GLU A 125 13.79 -3.81 6.13
N ILE A 126 13.58 -3.68 4.83
CA ILE A 126 13.87 -2.43 4.11
C ILE A 126 12.90 -1.31 4.52
N GLY A 127 11.65 -1.65 4.83
CA GLY A 127 10.66 -0.69 5.36
C GLY A 127 11.03 -0.16 6.74
N ALA A 128 11.61 -0.98 7.62
CA ALA A 128 12.15 -0.53 8.90
C ALA A 128 13.32 0.43 8.70
N TYR A 129 14.26 0.09 7.82
CA TYR A 129 15.39 0.96 7.47
C TYR A 129 14.91 2.29 6.87
N LEU A 130 13.98 2.26 5.91
CA LEU A 130 13.40 3.45 5.32
C LEU A 130 12.70 4.33 6.37
N THR A 131 11.96 3.71 7.29
CA THR A 131 11.29 4.42 8.39
C THR A 131 12.30 5.17 9.26
N GLU A 132 13.35 4.49 9.73
CA GLU A 132 14.43 5.08 10.53
C GLU A 132 15.05 6.29 9.82
N LYS A 133 15.41 6.11 8.55
CA LYS A 133 16.05 7.17 7.75
C LYS A 133 15.13 8.36 7.47
N LEU A 134 13.85 8.14 7.25
CA LEU A 134 12.89 9.23 7.10
C LEU A 134 12.60 9.95 8.42
N ASP A 135 12.60 9.24 9.56
CA ASP A 135 12.47 9.86 10.89
C ASP A 135 13.71 10.72 11.22
N GLU A 136 14.93 10.27 10.86
CA GLU A 136 16.15 11.09 10.93
C GLU A 136 16.01 12.37 10.06
N LEU A 137 15.47 12.25 8.85
CA LEU A 137 15.24 13.39 7.95
C LEU A 137 14.23 14.39 8.54
N VAL A 138 13.13 13.91 9.14
CA VAL A 138 12.14 14.76 9.84
C VAL A 138 12.81 15.52 10.98
N ALA A 139 13.64 14.85 11.78
CA ALA A 139 14.32 15.46 12.91
C ALA A 139 15.39 16.50 12.50
N ALA A 140 16.01 16.33 11.33
CA ALA A 140 17.12 17.16 10.86
C ALA A 140 16.71 18.29 9.91
N ASN A 141 15.47 18.32 9.39
CA ASN A 141 15.06 19.27 8.37
C ASN A 141 13.69 19.89 8.66
N ASP A 142 13.70 21.14 9.04
CA ASP A 142 12.48 21.92 9.34
C ASP A 142 11.50 22.05 8.17
N ALA A 143 11.90 21.76 6.92
CA ALA A 143 11.00 21.75 5.77
C ALA A 143 10.08 20.52 5.78
N VAL A 144 10.42 19.47 6.53
CA VAL A 144 9.64 18.24 6.68
C VAL A 144 8.87 18.27 7.99
N LEU A 145 7.56 18.11 7.92
CA LEU A 145 6.67 18.25 9.09
C LEU A 145 6.45 16.95 9.83
N GLU A 146 6.27 15.87 9.09
CA GLU A 146 6.01 14.53 9.64
C GLU A 146 6.26 13.43 8.60
N ARG A 147 6.54 12.22 9.08
CA ARG A 147 6.50 10.98 8.32
C ARG A 147 5.21 10.23 8.61
N ARG A 148 4.70 9.52 7.61
CA ARG A 148 3.55 8.61 7.68
C ARG A 148 3.83 7.35 6.91
N GLY A 149 3.10 6.27 7.21
CA GLY A 149 3.16 5.04 6.41
C GLY A 149 3.72 3.84 7.16
N ILE A 150 3.71 2.69 6.47
CA ILE A 150 4.14 1.37 6.98
C ILE A 150 4.87 0.65 5.85
N GLY A 151 5.97 -0.05 6.16
CA GLY A 151 6.73 -0.81 5.17
C GLY A 151 7.25 0.07 4.03
N LEU A 152 6.99 -0.33 2.78
CA LEU A 152 7.37 0.40 1.58
C LEU A 152 6.19 1.20 0.96
N ILE A 153 5.28 1.67 1.77
CA ILE A 153 4.30 2.71 1.44
C ILE A 153 4.45 3.82 2.50
N GLN A 154 5.26 4.82 2.17
CA GLN A 154 5.66 5.90 3.05
C GLN A 154 5.28 7.25 2.46
N GLY A 155 5.12 8.24 3.32
CA GLY A 155 4.88 9.61 2.95
C GLY A 155 5.57 10.57 3.90
N ILE A 156 6.05 11.68 3.35
CA ILE A 156 6.54 12.80 4.15
C ILE A 156 5.72 14.05 3.83
N LYS A 157 5.18 14.68 4.86
CA LYS A 157 4.48 15.94 4.74
C LYS A 157 5.49 17.08 4.77
N VAL A 158 5.40 17.98 3.82
CA VAL A 158 6.39 19.03 3.61
C VAL A 158 5.75 20.42 3.61
N LYS A 159 6.56 21.47 3.87
CA LYS A 159 6.14 22.88 3.83
C LYS A 159 6.09 23.42 2.40
N LYS A 160 7.11 23.12 1.60
CA LYS A 160 7.21 23.52 0.19
C LYS A 160 6.16 22.76 -0.64
N PRO A 161 5.58 23.34 -1.69
CA PRO A 161 4.63 22.65 -2.55
C PRO A 161 5.24 21.36 -3.15
N VAL A 162 4.55 20.23 -2.99
CA VAL A 162 5.02 18.91 -3.46
C VAL A 162 5.38 18.93 -4.94
N GLY A 163 4.61 19.65 -5.77
CA GLY A 163 4.89 19.76 -7.21
C GLY A 163 6.25 20.36 -7.55
N GLU A 164 6.72 21.33 -6.75
CA GLU A 164 8.05 21.92 -6.91
C GLU A 164 9.13 20.91 -6.55
N ILE A 165 9.00 20.26 -5.38
CA ILE A 165 9.95 19.23 -4.92
C ILE A 165 10.01 18.07 -5.92
N SER A 166 8.87 17.57 -6.41
CA SER A 166 8.83 16.48 -7.38
C SER A 166 9.50 16.86 -8.70
N SER A 167 9.35 18.11 -9.15
CA SER A 167 9.99 18.61 -10.38
C SER A 167 11.51 18.74 -10.23
N GLU A 168 11.98 19.17 -9.05
CA GLU A 168 13.41 19.27 -8.75
C GLU A 168 14.02 17.86 -8.57
N ALA A 169 13.35 16.98 -7.83
CA ALA A 169 13.77 15.60 -7.63
C ALA A 169 13.91 14.84 -8.96
N LEU A 170 12.99 15.06 -9.91
CA LEU A 170 13.04 14.44 -11.23
C LEU A 170 14.30 14.88 -12.01
N LYS A 171 14.77 16.12 -11.88
CA LYS A 171 16.00 16.59 -12.50
C LYS A 171 17.25 15.92 -11.91
N GLU A 172 17.18 15.54 -10.63
CA GLU A 172 18.23 14.78 -9.93
C GLU A 172 18.10 13.26 -10.13
N GLY A 173 17.12 12.80 -10.93
CA GLY A 173 16.93 11.38 -11.24
C GLY A 173 15.96 10.64 -10.31
N LEU A 174 15.29 11.32 -9.39
CA LEU A 174 14.33 10.71 -8.47
C LEU A 174 12.88 11.00 -8.88
N LEU A 175 12.14 9.94 -9.24
CA LEU A 175 10.71 10.02 -9.51
C LEU A 175 9.92 9.83 -8.22
N ILE A 176 9.27 10.88 -7.75
CA ILE A 176 8.34 10.85 -6.62
C ILE A 176 7.03 11.54 -6.99
N ILE A 177 5.96 11.12 -6.33
CA ILE A 177 4.60 11.61 -6.61
C ILE A 177 3.96 12.19 -5.36
N SER A 178 2.87 12.92 -5.55
CA SER A 178 2.11 13.51 -4.44
C SER A 178 1.01 12.60 -3.92
N ALA A 179 0.62 12.83 -2.68
CA ALA A 179 -0.66 12.42 -2.12
C ALA A 179 -1.37 13.64 -1.51
N LYS A 180 -2.64 13.49 -1.13
CA LYS A 180 -3.44 14.55 -0.52
C LYS A 180 -2.74 15.15 0.72
N GLY A 181 -2.90 16.45 0.95
CA GLY A 181 -2.39 17.12 2.15
C GLY A 181 -0.92 17.54 2.07
N ASN A 182 -0.41 17.79 0.87
CA ASN A 182 0.99 18.18 0.62
C ASN A 182 2.01 17.13 1.10
N VAL A 183 1.73 15.87 0.78
CA VAL A 183 2.55 14.71 1.13
C VAL A 183 3.29 14.21 -0.10
N LEU A 184 4.61 14.08 -0.02
CA LEU A 184 5.42 13.31 -0.95
C LEU A 184 5.16 11.83 -0.69
N ARG A 185 4.72 11.09 -1.71
CA ARG A 185 4.42 9.66 -1.62
C ARG A 185 5.56 8.83 -2.16
N LEU A 186 6.06 7.92 -1.33
CA LEU A 186 7.15 7.00 -1.61
C LEU A 186 6.59 5.57 -1.68
N VAL A 187 6.50 5.04 -2.89
CA VAL A 187 5.99 3.67 -3.17
C VAL A 187 6.97 2.95 -4.13
N PRO A 188 8.20 2.71 -3.68
CA PRO A 188 9.23 2.12 -4.52
C PRO A 188 8.88 0.67 -4.89
N PRO A 189 9.57 0.05 -5.87
CA PRO A 189 9.52 -1.40 -6.06
C PRO A 189 9.82 -2.14 -4.77
N LEU A 190 9.16 -3.29 -4.54
CA LEU A 190 9.36 -4.06 -3.29
C LEU A 190 10.76 -4.70 -3.18
N VAL A 191 11.52 -4.69 -4.25
CA VAL A 191 12.86 -5.29 -4.37
C VAL A 191 13.99 -4.26 -4.23
N ILE A 192 13.71 -3.04 -3.73
CA ILE A 192 14.78 -2.08 -3.44
C ILE A 192 15.64 -2.56 -2.28
N GLU A 193 16.89 -2.11 -2.26
CA GLU A 193 17.87 -2.36 -1.21
C GLU A 193 18.16 -1.07 -0.43
N LYS A 194 18.96 -1.17 0.64
CA LYS A 194 19.32 -0.03 1.50
C LYS A 194 20.02 1.09 0.73
N GLU A 195 20.85 0.73 -0.24
CA GLU A 195 21.58 1.67 -1.09
C GLU A 195 20.63 2.58 -1.89
N HIS A 196 19.50 2.04 -2.37
CA HIS A 196 18.49 2.85 -3.07
C HIS A 196 17.76 3.81 -2.13
N VAL A 197 17.58 3.42 -0.85
CA VAL A 197 17.04 4.32 0.18
C VAL A 197 18.01 5.46 0.45
N ASP A 198 19.30 5.16 0.57
CA ASP A 198 20.34 6.16 0.82
C ASP A 198 20.45 7.14 -0.35
N GLU A 199 20.46 6.65 -1.60
CA GLU A 199 20.47 7.48 -2.81
C GLU A 199 19.26 8.42 -2.87
N MET A 200 18.05 7.90 -2.59
CA MET A 200 16.83 8.71 -2.51
C MET A 200 16.98 9.83 -1.48
N LEU A 201 17.51 9.52 -0.29
CA LEU A 201 17.67 10.49 0.78
C LEU A 201 18.66 11.60 0.44
N GLU A 202 19.77 11.26 -0.24
CA GLU A 202 20.74 12.27 -0.71
C GLU A 202 20.09 13.25 -1.70
N ILE A 203 19.20 12.76 -2.57
CA ILE A 203 18.44 13.63 -3.48
C ILE A 203 17.41 14.45 -2.72
N LEU A 204 16.64 13.84 -1.79
CA LEU A 204 15.64 14.54 -1.00
C LEU A 204 16.25 15.69 -0.18
N LYS A 205 17.42 15.48 0.44
CA LYS A 205 18.15 16.53 1.18
C LYS A 205 18.53 17.75 0.34
N LYS A 206 18.73 17.56 -0.98
CA LYS A 206 19.08 18.67 -1.90
C LYS A 206 17.85 19.49 -2.30
N VAL A 207 16.68 18.88 -2.41
CA VAL A 207 15.48 19.48 -3.02
C VAL A 207 14.45 19.95 -1.99
N LEU A 208 14.58 19.54 -0.73
CA LEU A 208 13.77 19.99 0.40
C LEU A 208 14.28 21.31 0.94
#